data_0fc3b7f9f8db65a16026d5f1ae1cf68e
#
_entry.id   0fc3b7f9f8db65a16026d5f1ae1cf68e
#
_cell.length_a   1.000
_cell.length_b   1.000
_cell.length_c   1.000
_cell.angle_alpha   90.00
_cell.angle_beta   90.00
_cell.angle_gamma   90.00
#
_symmetry.space_group_name_H-M   'P 1'
#
loop_
_entity.id
_entity.type
_entity.pdbx_description
1 polymer ?
#
loop_
_entity_poly.entity_id
_entity_poly.type
_entity_poly.pdbx_seq_one_letter_code
_entity_poly.pdbx_strand_id
1 'polypeptide(L)'
;MKVRLIQVIFLLIAYSSAIDAQKIWTLEACVQRAIEKSLQAQNGDLLLRSSEIDIRQGRHARYPNLSAGANIGWNFGRTIDPTSNQFITETFFNNGLSLSSNVVLYNGNKINNSIRQAEANNKAALKDLEQIKRDISLNVASIYLNILFAKENLANAQRQLDLTKEQKNMIQKQITVGNLPENDILDVEAQIAMNEQTVTENKNLLDMQLLSLKQIMMLDIDDTIDVVVPEGIQVTTDPDLVTFDELFMNAERNQAALQADEMRIRSAELGQKLATADYLPSLFAGGQLRSNYSNKGFVIDGYNPVVVEQDIIFNGQQATIGIPQNVPVLKEQPYFDQINQNLSYGIGISASIPIYNNYSAKLGVQRAKLNLERAQLAYDQTRETLKITVGQAYADAKAAKRRFMAAQKTSETQTVVYENALRKFNAGNINVFELNRMKTSMESAETNFLIAKYDYIFRSRVLDFYMGKPIQLN
;
A
#
# COMPACT_ATOMS: atom_id res chain seq x y z
N MET A 1 -29.14 55.73 -9.03
CA MET A 1 -29.53 55.02 -7.75
C MET A 1 -30.03 53.60 -7.97
N LYS A 2 -30.79 53.27 -9.03
CA LYS A 2 -31.34 51.92 -9.28
C LYS A 2 -30.31 50.81 -9.57
N VAL A 3 -29.14 51.12 -10.19
CA VAL A 3 -28.10 50.14 -10.53
C VAL A 3 -27.25 49.68 -9.31
N ARG A 4 -27.03 50.58 -8.33
CA ARG A 4 -26.32 50.23 -7.08
C ARG A 4 -27.18 49.39 -6.13
N LEU A 5 -28.48 49.49 -6.21
CA LEU A 5 -29.39 48.66 -5.38
C LEU A 5 -29.43 47.22 -5.90
N ILE A 6 -29.36 46.99 -7.20
CA ILE A 6 -29.31 45.65 -7.81
C ILE A 6 -28.01 44.94 -7.51
N GLN A 7 -26.88 45.66 -7.49
CA GLN A 7 -25.56 45.06 -7.12
C GLN A 7 -25.48 44.67 -5.66
N VAL A 8 -26.12 45.44 -4.75
CA VAL A 8 -26.20 45.06 -3.30
C VAL A 8 -27.11 43.88 -3.07
N ILE A 9 -28.24 43.76 -3.81
CA ILE A 9 -29.12 42.62 -3.75
C ILE A 9 -28.47 41.34 -4.32
N PHE A 10 -27.65 41.42 -5.38
CA PHE A 10 -26.89 40.33 -5.94
C PHE A 10 -25.74 39.88 -4.99
N LEU A 11 -25.11 40.81 -4.27
CA LEU A 11 -24.10 40.50 -3.24
C LEU A 11 -24.71 39.87 -1.97
N LEU A 12 -25.94 40.23 -1.61
CA LEU A 12 -26.70 39.63 -0.50
C LEU A 12 -27.23 38.24 -0.83
N ILE A 13 -27.54 37.94 -2.09
CA ILE A 13 -27.98 36.59 -2.55
C ILE A 13 -26.74 35.65 -2.71
N ALA A 14 -25.54 36.19 -3.00
CA ALA A 14 -24.32 35.39 -3.03
C ALA A 14 -23.79 35.03 -1.63
N TYR A 15 -24.28 35.68 -0.57
CA TYR A 15 -23.96 35.34 0.84
C TYR A 15 -24.98 34.42 1.47
N SER A 16 -26.02 33.98 0.71
CA SER A 16 -27.00 33.02 1.17
C SER A 16 -26.41 31.60 1.02
N SER A 17 -25.97 31.11 2.17
CA SER A 17 -25.91 29.69 2.46
C SER A 17 -24.85 28.84 1.75
N ALA A 18 -23.61 28.93 2.21
CA ALA A 18 -23.03 27.71 2.66
C ALA A 18 -23.69 27.35 4.01
N ILE A 19 -24.96 26.92 4.00
CA ILE A 19 -25.46 26.01 5.02
C ILE A 19 -24.60 24.76 4.79
N ASP A 20 -23.62 24.53 5.66
CA ASP A 20 -22.94 23.24 5.78
C ASP A 20 -24.03 22.21 6.07
N ALA A 21 -24.64 21.69 4.99
CA ALA A 21 -25.57 20.60 5.09
C ALA A 21 -24.77 19.43 5.65
N GLN A 22 -25.05 19.09 6.90
CA GLN A 22 -24.46 17.94 7.58
C GLN A 22 -24.51 16.74 6.62
N LYS A 23 -23.32 16.34 6.13
CA LYS A 23 -23.24 15.28 5.13
C LYS A 23 -23.49 13.95 5.79
N ILE A 24 -24.66 13.37 5.51
CA ILE A 24 -25.04 12.07 6.06
C ILE A 24 -24.41 10.97 5.21
N TRP A 25 -23.66 10.09 5.85
CA TRP A 25 -22.89 9.03 5.20
C TRP A 25 -23.49 7.65 5.44
N THR A 26 -23.61 6.85 4.37
CA THR A 26 -23.87 5.40 4.47
C THR A 26 -22.55 4.65 4.71
N LEU A 27 -22.63 3.40 5.20
CA LEU A 27 -21.44 2.58 5.41
C LEU A 27 -20.65 2.41 4.11
N GLU A 28 -21.34 2.13 3.00
CA GLU A 28 -20.72 1.92 1.68
C GLU A 28 -19.98 3.18 1.22
N ALA A 29 -20.57 4.35 1.39
CA ALA A 29 -19.94 5.62 1.03
C ALA A 29 -18.70 5.91 1.90
N CYS A 30 -18.76 5.57 3.21
CA CYS A 30 -17.61 5.67 4.11
C CYS A 30 -16.48 4.75 3.67
N VAL A 31 -16.78 3.48 3.37
CA VAL A 31 -15.81 2.49 2.91
C VAL A 31 -15.15 2.92 1.60
N GLN A 32 -15.96 3.35 0.62
CA GLN A 32 -15.43 3.80 -0.65
C GLN A 32 -14.51 5.01 -0.49
N ARG A 33 -14.93 6.02 0.28
CA ARG A 33 -14.11 7.20 0.56
C ARG A 33 -12.82 6.86 1.29
N ALA A 34 -12.88 5.98 2.30
CA ALA A 34 -11.72 5.55 3.05
C ALA A 34 -10.71 4.82 2.15
N ILE A 35 -11.16 3.91 1.28
CA ILE A 35 -10.29 3.20 0.33
C ILE A 35 -9.64 4.20 -0.66
N GLU A 36 -10.40 5.14 -1.22
CA GLU A 36 -9.91 6.12 -2.20
C GLU A 36 -8.86 7.07 -1.61
N LYS A 37 -9.03 7.46 -0.34
CA LYS A 37 -8.18 8.46 0.31
C LYS A 37 -7.10 7.86 1.21
N SER A 38 -7.20 6.59 1.59
CA SER A 38 -6.21 5.94 2.44
C SER A 38 -4.81 5.96 1.83
N LEU A 39 -3.85 6.49 2.58
CA LEU A 39 -2.43 6.48 2.20
C LEU A 39 -1.88 5.06 2.06
N GLN A 40 -2.41 4.12 2.85
CA GLN A 40 -2.05 2.71 2.76
C GLN A 40 -2.49 2.10 1.42
N ALA A 41 -3.74 2.37 0.98
CA ALA A 41 -4.25 1.89 -0.30
C ALA A 41 -3.51 2.54 -1.49
N GLN A 42 -3.20 3.85 -1.40
CA GLN A 42 -2.42 4.56 -2.40
C GLN A 42 -0.99 3.99 -2.51
N ASN A 43 -0.32 3.73 -1.39
CA ASN A 43 1.00 3.09 -1.40
C ASN A 43 0.95 1.68 -2.01
N GLY A 44 -0.09 0.89 -1.69
CA GLY A 44 -0.32 -0.41 -2.33
C GLY A 44 -0.50 -0.32 -3.85
N ASP A 45 -1.23 0.70 -4.34
CA ASP A 45 -1.39 0.96 -5.77
C ASP A 45 -0.06 1.35 -6.44
N LEU A 46 0.76 2.18 -5.77
CA LEU A 46 2.10 2.52 -6.28
C LEU A 46 3.02 1.30 -6.36
N LEU A 47 2.97 0.39 -5.38
CA LEU A 47 3.73 -0.87 -5.42
C LEU A 47 3.24 -1.78 -6.57
N LEU A 48 1.93 -1.85 -6.80
CA LEU A 48 1.36 -2.59 -7.93
C LEU A 48 1.86 -2.00 -9.26
N ARG A 49 1.79 -0.69 -9.46
CA ARG A 49 2.30 0.00 -10.68
C ARG A 49 3.80 -0.19 -10.84
N SER A 50 4.58 -0.19 -9.75
CA SER A 50 6.01 -0.49 -9.80
C SER A 50 6.26 -1.88 -10.34
N SER A 51 5.53 -2.89 -9.86
CA SER A 51 5.65 -4.27 -10.34
C SER A 51 5.22 -4.46 -11.82
N GLU A 52 4.29 -3.63 -12.32
CA GLU A 52 3.96 -3.58 -13.76
C GLU A 52 5.11 -3.02 -14.61
N ILE A 53 5.87 -2.06 -14.05
CA ILE A 53 7.08 -1.54 -14.70
C ILE A 53 8.13 -2.65 -14.78
N ASP A 54 8.31 -3.45 -13.73
CA ASP A 54 9.25 -4.58 -13.71
C ASP A 54 8.92 -5.62 -14.80
N ILE A 55 7.64 -5.92 -15.02
CA ILE A 55 7.21 -6.79 -16.15
C ILE A 55 7.60 -6.17 -17.49
N ARG A 56 7.35 -4.88 -17.69
CA ARG A 56 7.72 -4.17 -18.94
C ARG A 56 9.22 -4.17 -19.12
N GLN A 57 9.99 -3.88 -18.07
CA GLN A 57 11.45 -3.94 -18.10
C GLN A 57 11.95 -5.33 -18.49
N GLY A 58 11.40 -6.41 -17.88
CA GLY A 58 11.74 -7.78 -18.24
C GLY A 58 11.43 -8.10 -19.72
N ARG A 59 10.30 -7.63 -20.24
CA ARG A 59 9.94 -7.80 -21.66
C ARG A 59 10.88 -7.07 -22.60
N HIS A 60 11.30 -5.83 -22.23
CA HIS A 60 12.24 -5.03 -23.01
C HIS A 60 13.68 -5.59 -22.98
N ALA A 61 14.05 -6.39 -21.98
CA ALA A 61 15.34 -7.09 -21.93
C ALA A 61 15.58 -8.05 -23.12
N ARG A 62 14.55 -8.34 -23.92
CA ARG A 62 14.65 -9.12 -25.18
C ARG A 62 15.16 -8.30 -26.36
N TYR A 63 15.09 -6.97 -26.28
CA TYR A 63 15.48 -6.09 -27.37
C TYR A 63 16.96 -5.69 -27.25
N PRO A 64 17.61 -5.35 -28.38
CA PRO A 64 18.96 -4.82 -28.34
C PRO A 64 19.01 -3.47 -27.62
N ASN A 65 20.05 -3.26 -26.84
CA ASN A 65 20.38 -1.93 -26.33
C ASN A 65 21.15 -1.14 -27.38
N LEU A 66 21.20 0.17 -27.26
CA LEU A 66 22.05 1.05 -28.07
C LEU A 66 22.72 2.05 -27.10
N SER A 67 24.04 2.08 -27.14
CA SER A 67 24.84 2.99 -26.32
C SER A 67 25.88 3.71 -27.18
N ALA A 68 26.00 5.02 -26.97
CA ALA A 68 27.05 5.85 -27.57
C ALA A 68 28.07 6.26 -26.49
N GLY A 69 29.33 6.21 -26.82
CA GLY A 69 30.42 6.62 -25.96
C GLY A 69 31.36 7.59 -26.69
N ALA A 70 31.88 8.58 -25.98
CA ALA A 70 32.95 9.45 -26.44
C ALA A 70 34.03 9.50 -25.34
N ASN A 71 35.26 9.35 -25.70
CA ASN A 71 36.39 9.52 -24.81
C ASN A 71 37.38 10.54 -25.38
N ILE A 72 37.94 11.35 -24.51
CA ILE A 72 38.96 12.35 -24.80
C ILE A 72 40.09 12.10 -23.80
N GLY A 73 41.34 12.02 -24.30
CA GLY A 73 42.49 11.77 -23.47
C GLY A 73 43.77 12.42 -23.95
N TRP A 74 44.65 12.77 -23.03
CA TRP A 74 46.02 13.11 -23.25
C TRP A 74 46.90 11.97 -22.72
N ASN A 75 47.78 11.46 -23.55
CA ASN A 75 48.70 10.40 -23.17
C ASN A 75 50.10 10.98 -23.07
N PHE A 76 50.81 10.63 -21.99
CA PHE A 76 52.14 11.10 -21.68
C PHE A 76 53.13 9.92 -21.63
N GLY A 77 54.31 10.07 -22.17
CA GLY A 77 55.32 9.04 -22.17
C GLY A 77 55.29 8.12 -23.41
N ARG A 78 55.98 6.95 -23.33
CA ARG A 78 56.03 6.01 -24.45
C ARG A 78 54.77 5.17 -24.53
N THR A 79 54.06 5.31 -25.64
CA THR A 79 52.81 4.58 -25.90
C THR A 79 52.60 4.34 -27.40
N ILE A 80 51.63 3.53 -27.76
CA ILE A 80 51.23 3.31 -29.14
C ILE A 80 50.13 4.28 -29.50
N ASP A 81 50.32 5.07 -30.55
CA ASP A 81 49.25 5.91 -31.10
C ASP A 81 48.16 5.04 -31.74
N PRO A 82 46.88 5.17 -31.34
CA PRO A 82 45.78 4.32 -31.84
C PRO A 82 45.48 4.52 -33.34
N THR A 83 45.94 5.62 -33.93
CA THR A 83 45.70 5.98 -35.33
C THR A 83 46.82 5.51 -36.25
N SER A 84 48.09 5.81 -35.88
CA SER A 84 49.25 5.41 -36.66
C SER A 84 49.79 4.04 -36.34
N ASN A 85 49.38 3.45 -35.22
CA ASN A 85 49.85 2.17 -34.66
C ASN A 85 51.39 2.11 -34.44
N GLN A 86 52.02 3.27 -34.18
CA GLN A 86 53.43 3.40 -33.93
C GLN A 86 53.74 3.76 -32.48
N PHE A 87 54.94 3.34 -31.99
CA PHE A 87 55.43 3.80 -30.70
C PHE A 87 55.86 5.26 -30.76
N ILE A 88 55.20 6.08 -29.94
CA ILE A 88 55.57 7.49 -29.76
C ILE A 88 55.94 7.75 -28.30
N THR A 89 56.91 8.65 -28.06
CA THR A 89 57.39 9.03 -26.71
C THR A 89 56.99 10.49 -26.39
N GLU A 90 56.04 11.03 -27.12
CA GLU A 90 55.57 12.39 -26.98
C GLU A 90 54.14 12.39 -26.37
N THR A 91 53.80 13.54 -25.81
CA THR A 91 52.40 13.78 -25.41
C THR A 91 51.50 13.89 -26.64
N PHE A 92 50.45 13.10 -26.69
CA PHE A 92 49.48 13.22 -27.76
C PHE A 92 48.05 13.26 -27.23
N PHE A 93 47.22 13.95 -27.95
CA PHE A 93 45.79 14.05 -27.72
C PHE A 93 45.06 13.01 -28.59
N ASN A 94 44.13 12.31 -28.00
CA ASN A 94 43.25 11.40 -28.74
C ASN A 94 41.79 11.57 -28.35
N ASN A 95 40.93 11.34 -29.33
CA ASN A 95 39.48 11.27 -29.13
C ASN A 95 38.95 10.00 -29.76
N GLY A 96 38.10 9.27 -29.04
CA GLY A 96 37.44 8.08 -29.55
C GLY A 96 35.94 8.23 -29.50
N LEU A 97 35.26 7.85 -30.57
CA LEU A 97 33.82 7.77 -30.67
C LEU A 97 33.40 6.32 -30.86
N SER A 98 32.38 5.89 -30.14
CA SER A 98 31.83 4.54 -30.26
C SER A 98 30.31 4.51 -30.19
N LEU A 99 29.73 3.59 -30.97
CA LEU A 99 28.32 3.25 -30.89
C LEU A 99 28.25 1.72 -30.79
N SER A 100 27.58 1.18 -29.79
CA SER A 100 27.49 -0.26 -29.58
C SER A 100 26.04 -0.69 -29.30
N SER A 101 25.71 -1.87 -29.79
CA SER A 101 24.41 -2.49 -29.58
C SER A 101 24.61 -3.96 -29.25
N ASN A 102 23.94 -4.46 -28.21
CA ASN A 102 24.01 -5.84 -27.79
C ASN A 102 22.62 -6.40 -27.53
N VAL A 103 22.40 -7.65 -27.89
CA VAL A 103 21.17 -8.40 -27.63
C VAL A 103 21.49 -9.80 -27.15
N VAL A 104 20.69 -10.28 -26.21
CA VAL A 104 20.77 -11.65 -25.70
C VAL A 104 19.95 -12.56 -26.62
N LEU A 105 20.59 -13.51 -27.30
CA LEU A 105 19.93 -14.51 -28.12
C LEU A 105 19.44 -15.70 -27.29
N TYR A 106 20.28 -16.13 -26.34
CA TYR A 106 19.98 -17.23 -25.43
C TYR A 106 20.74 -17.05 -24.12
N ASN A 107 20.12 -17.30 -22.98
CA ASN A 107 20.74 -17.24 -21.66
C ASN A 107 20.16 -18.26 -20.67
N GLY A 108 19.96 -19.50 -21.12
CA GLY A 108 19.36 -20.52 -20.26
C GLY A 108 17.91 -20.23 -19.85
N ASN A 109 17.16 -19.50 -20.67
CA ASN A 109 15.78 -19.09 -20.40
C ASN A 109 15.61 -18.06 -19.27
N LYS A 110 16.69 -17.39 -18.83
CA LYS A 110 16.66 -16.40 -17.75
C LYS A 110 15.67 -15.28 -18.02
N ILE A 111 15.70 -14.67 -19.22
CA ILE A 111 14.77 -13.57 -19.55
C ILE A 111 13.31 -14.02 -19.42
N ASN A 112 12.95 -15.20 -19.91
CA ASN A 112 11.58 -15.69 -19.83
C ASN A 112 11.17 -16.00 -18.37
N ASN A 113 12.08 -16.58 -17.57
CA ASN A 113 11.80 -16.87 -16.18
C ASN A 113 11.75 -15.60 -15.33
N SER A 114 12.57 -14.57 -15.61
CA SER A 114 12.50 -13.27 -14.92
C SER A 114 11.19 -12.54 -15.23
N ILE A 115 10.68 -12.60 -16.47
CA ILE A 115 9.37 -12.05 -16.80
C ILE A 115 8.27 -12.77 -16.03
N ARG A 116 8.28 -14.11 -16.00
CA ARG A 116 7.31 -14.90 -15.23
C ARG A 116 7.39 -14.63 -13.72
N GLN A 117 8.60 -14.40 -13.21
CA GLN A 117 8.82 -14.03 -11.82
C GLN A 117 8.23 -12.65 -11.53
N ALA A 118 8.46 -11.66 -12.39
CA ALA A 118 7.86 -10.34 -12.28
C ALA A 118 6.32 -10.41 -12.37
N GLU A 119 5.76 -11.27 -13.24
CA GLU A 119 4.31 -11.52 -13.33
C GLU A 119 3.75 -12.16 -12.04
N ALA A 120 4.48 -13.08 -11.41
CA ALA A 120 4.08 -13.64 -10.12
C ALA A 120 4.14 -12.60 -8.99
N ASN A 121 5.18 -11.76 -8.95
CA ASN A 121 5.30 -10.65 -8.00
C ASN A 121 4.18 -9.61 -8.18
N ASN A 122 3.81 -9.29 -9.42
CA ASN A 122 2.70 -8.37 -9.71
C ASN A 122 1.36 -8.94 -9.21
N LYS A 123 1.11 -10.23 -9.40
CA LYS A 123 -0.08 -10.90 -8.86
C LYS A 123 -0.09 -10.88 -7.33
N ALA A 124 1.06 -11.07 -6.69
CA ALA A 124 1.18 -10.94 -5.23
C ALA A 124 0.85 -9.51 -4.78
N ALA A 125 1.44 -8.50 -5.42
CA ALA A 125 1.16 -7.08 -5.11
C ALA A 125 -0.32 -6.70 -5.30
N LEU A 126 -0.99 -7.24 -6.33
CA LEU A 126 -2.42 -7.07 -6.54
C LEU A 126 -3.24 -7.64 -5.37
N LYS A 127 -2.86 -8.83 -4.88
CA LYS A 127 -3.53 -9.47 -3.74
C LYS A 127 -3.23 -8.77 -2.41
N ASP A 128 -2.03 -8.23 -2.24
CA ASP A 128 -1.70 -7.38 -1.09
C ASP A 128 -2.56 -6.11 -1.07
N LEU A 129 -2.74 -5.45 -2.22
CA LEU A 129 -3.64 -4.29 -2.34
C LEU A 129 -5.10 -4.66 -2.03
N GLU A 130 -5.55 -5.83 -2.49
CA GLU A 130 -6.89 -6.34 -2.17
C GLU A 130 -7.05 -6.56 -0.65
N GLN A 131 -6.04 -7.13 0.00
CA GLN A 131 -6.04 -7.32 1.46
C GLN A 131 -6.10 -5.97 2.20
N ILE A 132 -5.29 -4.99 1.82
CA ILE A 132 -5.31 -3.64 2.40
C ILE A 132 -6.71 -3.02 2.29
N LYS A 133 -7.37 -3.12 1.12
CA LYS A 133 -8.73 -2.61 0.92
C LYS A 133 -9.75 -3.31 1.81
N ARG A 134 -9.62 -4.63 2.00
CA ARG A 134 -10.48 -5.42 2.89
C ARG A 134 -10.30 -5.02 4.36
N ASP A 135 -9.06 -4.82 4.80
CA ASP A 135 -8.77 -4.41 6.17
C ASP A 135 -9.30 -3.00 6.47
N ILE A 136 -9.18 -2.07 5.52
CA ILE A 136 -9.79 -0.74 5.61
C ILE A 136 -11.31 -0.86 5.72
N SER A 137 -11.94 -1.70 4.90
CA SER A 137 -13.40 -1.90 4.92
C SER A 137 -13.88 -2.43 6.26
N LEU A 138 -13.18 -3.40 6.84
CA LEU A 138 -13.51 -3.96 8.15
C LEU A 138 -13.34 -2.92 9.27
N ASN A 139 -12.27 -2.11 9.21
CA ASN A 139 -12.03 -1.07 10.19
C ASN A 139 -13.09 0.05 10.13
N VAL A 140 -13.45 0.49 8.91
CA VAL A 140 -14.54 1.47 8.72
C VAL A 140 -15.87 0.93 9.26
N ALA A 141 -16.19 -0.34 8.97
CA ALA A 141 -17.41 -0.98 9.47
C ALA A 141 -17.43 -1.04 11.01
N SER A 142 -16.30 -1.32 11.63
CA SER A 142 -16.15 -1.30 13.10
C SER A 142 -16.43 0.08 13.68
N ILE A 143 -15.80 1.13 13.13
CA ILE A 143 -16.00 2.51 13.58
C ILE A 143 -17.46 2.94 13.36
N TYR A 144 -18.04 2.61 12.21
CA TYR A 144 -19.43 2.94 11.88
C TYR A 144 -20.42 2.31 12.88
N LEU A 145 -20.24 1.04 13.22
CA LEU A 145 -21.06 0.35 14.23
C LEU A 145 -20.87 0.95 15.62
N ASN A 146 -19.66 1.36 15.98
CA ASN A 146 -19.40 2.07 17.23
C ASN A 146 -20.11 3.43 17.29
N ILE A 147 -20.24 4.15 16.16
CA ILE A 147 -21.02 5.39 16.08
C ILE A 147 -22.51 5.09 16.28
N LEU A 148 -23.04 4.06 15.63
CA LEU A 148 -24.45 3.67 15.81
C LEU A 148 -24.73 3.31 17.27
N PHE A 149 -23.84 2.56 17.90
CA PHE A 149 -23.90 2.25 19.33
C PHE A 149 -23.85 3.51 20.21
N ALA A 150 -22.93 4.44 19.95
CA ALA A 150 -22.81 5.69 20.71
C ALA A 150 -24.05 6.57 20.57
N LYS A 151 -24.65 6.64 19.37
CA LYS A 151 -25.93 7.34 19.12
C LYS A 151 -27.08 6.76 19.95
N GLU A 152 -27.19 5.43 19.96
CA GLU A 152 -28.26 4.76 20.72
C GLU A 152 -28.07 4.94 22.22
N ASN A 153 -26.82 4.86 22.72
CA ASN A 153 -26.51 5.14 24.13
C ASN A 153 -26.85 6.59 24.51
N LEU A 154 -26.52 7.56 23.66
CA LEU A 154 -26.86 8.96 23.90
C LEU A 154 -28.39 9.15 23.95
N ALA A 155 -29.13 8.55 22.99
CA ALA A 155 -30.58 8.60 22.98
C ALA A 155 -31.18 7.92 24.22
N ASN A 156 -30.60 6.81 24.67
CA ASN A 156 -31.04 6.13 25.90
C ASN A 156 -30.79 6.99 27.14
N ALA A 157 -29.57 7.55 27.28
CA ALA A 157 -29.25 8.45 28.40
C ALA A 157 -30.18 9.68 28.45
N GLN A 158 -30.53 10.23 27.29
CA GLN A 158 -31.46 11.36 27.21
C GLN A 158 -32.87 10.95 27.68
N ARG A 159 -33.37 9.78 27.24
CA ARG A 159 -34.66 9.24 27.70
C ARG A 159 -34.68 9.05 29.23
N GLN A 160 -33.59 8.51 29.79
CA GLN A 160 -33.43 8.29 31.23
C GLN A 160 -33.42 9.64 32.01
N LEU A 161 -32.75 10.66 31.49
CA LEU A 161 -32.80 12.01 32.07
C LEU A 161 -34.23 12.59 32.04
N ASP A 162 -34.92 12.48 30.92
CA ASP A 162 -36.28 13.01 30.76
C ASP A 162 -37.25 12.29 31.71
N LEU A 163 -37.16 10.97 31.84
CA LEU A 163 -37.94 10.20 32.82
C LEU A 163 -37.65 10.61 34.27
N THR A 164 -36.40 10.94 34.60
CA THR A 164 -36.05 11.41 35.95
C THR A 164 -36.58 12.80 36.23
N LYS A 165 -36.61 13.69 35.23
CA LYS A 165 -37.24 15.01 35.33
C LYS A 165 -38.77 14.90 35.51
N GLU A 166 -39.42 13.98 34.83
CA GLU A 166 -40.87 13.70 35.04
C GLU A 166 -41.11 13.17 36.46
N GLN A 167 -40.27 12.27 36.95
CA GLN A 167 -40.35 11.75 38.32
C GLN A 167 -40.19 12.89 39.35
N LYS A 168 -39.25 13.83 39.16
CA LYS A 168 -39.12 15.03 40.00
C LYS A 168 -40.42 15.78 40.10
N ASN A 169 -41.07 16.02 38.93
CA ASN A 169 -42.36 16.73 38.89
C ASN A 169 -43.49 15.99 39.65
N MET A 170 -43.49 14.64 39.61
CA MET A 170 -44.46 13.84 40.39
C MET A 170 -44.19 13.95 41.87
N ILE A 171 -42.95 13.83 42.33
CA ILE A 171 -42.55 13.93 43.76
C ILE A 171 -42.85 15.33 44.28
N GLN A 172 -42.52 16.38 43.50
CA GLN A 172 -42.83 17.78 43.88
C GLN A 172 -44.32 18.00 44.13
N LYS A 173 -45.20 17.41 43.30
CA LYS A 173 -46.65 17.46 43.53
C LYS A 173 -47.06 16.74 44.81
N GLN A 174 -46.47 15.60 45.13
CA GLN A 174 -46.76 14.87 46.39
C GLN A 174 -46.28 15.59 47.65
N ILE A 175 -45.12 16.28 47.56
CA ILE A 175 -44.64 17.14 48.64
C ILE A 175 -45.61 18.32 48.85
N THR A 176 -46.06 18.95 47.74
CA THR A 176 -47.00 20.12 47.87
C THR A 176 -48.29 19.77 48.55
N VAL A 177 -48.80 18.53 48.38
CA VAL A 177 -50.01 18.05 49.03
C VAL A 177 -49.75 17.39 50.40
N GLY A 178 -48.48 17.40 50.88
CA GLY A 178 -48.09 16.88 52.20
C GLY A 178 -47.94 15.38 52.31
N ASN A 179 -47.91 14.66 51.18
CA ASN A 179 -47.78 13.19 51.16
C ASN A 179 -46.33 12.66 51.25
N LEU A 180 -45.32 13.53 50.95
CA LEU A 180 -43.88 13.21 51.04
C LEU A 180 -43.13 14.30 51.79
N PRO A 181 -42.00 13.94 52.47
CA PRO A 181 -41.08 14.90 53.07
C PRO A 181 -40.38 15.75 52.00
N GLU A 182 -40.04 17.01 52.32
CA GLU A 182 -39.29 17.89 51.41
C GLU A 182 -37.92 17.34 51.01
N ASN A 183 -37.27 16.57 51.88
CA ASN A 183 -35.92 16.01 51.62
C ASN A 183 -35.93 14.95 50.49
N ASP A 184 -37.05 14.32 50.16
CA ASP A 184 -37.17 13.31 49.12
C ASP A 184 -36.85 13.86 47.70
N ILE A 185 -36.96 15.20 47.54
CA ILE A 185 -36.62 15.85 46.28
C ILE A 185 -35.12 15.86 46.00
N LEU A 186 -34.28 15.92 47.08
CA LEU A 186 -32.82 15.99 46.97
C LEU A 186 -32.23 14.72 46.32
N ASP A 187 -32.79 13.56 46.64
CA ASP A 187 -32.37 12.29 46.04
C ASP A 187 -32.61 12.26 44.52
N VAL A 188 -33.72 12.85 44.06
CA VAL A 188 -34.03 12.90 42.63
C VAL A 188 -33.25 13.99 41.93
N GLU A 189 -32.93 15.11 42.59
CA GLU A 189 -32.03 16.13 42.05
C GLU A 189 -30.63 15.61 41.88
N ALA A 190 -30.13 14.84 42.83
CA ALA A 190 -28.85 14.14 42.71
C ALA A 190 -28.84 13.16 41.53
N GLN A 191 -29.95 12.41 41.35
CA GLN A 191 -30.08 11.50 40.20
C GLN A 191 -30.16 12.25 38.85
N ILE A 192 -30.81 13.43 38.78
CA ILE A 192 -30.82 14.28 37.58
C ILE A 192 -29.39 14.72 37.25
N ALA A 193 -28.60 15.18 38.22
CA ALA A 193 -27.20 15.59 38.00
C ALA A 193 -26.34 14.43 37.47
N MET A 194 -26.51 13.22 38.01
CA MET A 194 -25.83 12.01 37.53
C MET A 194 -26.24 11.66 36.10
N ASN A 195 -27.53 11.77 35.76
CA ASN A 195 -28.01 11.50 34.39
C ASN A 195 -27.53 12.57 33.40
N GLU A 196 -27.44 13.85 33.78
CA GLU A 196 -26.88 14.93 32.96
C GLU A 196 -25.38 14.70 32.70
N GLN A 197 -24.64 14.21 33.69
CA GLN A 197 -23.26 13.77 33.49
C GLN A 197 -23.19 12.61 32.47
N THR A 198 -24.05 11.60 32.61
CA THR A 198 -24.10 10.44 31.69
C THR A 198 -24.43 10.87 30.25
N VAL A 199 -25.36 11.81 30.06
CA VAL A 199 -25.65 12.38 28.72
C VAL A 199 -24.42 13.06 28.15
N THR A 200 -23.69 13.84 28.96
CA THR A 200 -22.46 14.53 28.53
C THR A 200 -21.37 13.54 28.14
N GLU A 201 -21.16 12.47 28.91
CA GLU A 201 -20.19 11.41 28.64
C GLU A 201 -20.51 10.68 27.33
N ASN A 202 -21.78 10.31 27.10
CA ASN A 202 -22.20 9.66 25.87
C ASN A 202 -22.11 10.59 24.65
N LYS A 203 -22.37 11.90 24.81
CA LYS A 203 -22.14 12.88 23.74
C LYS A 203 -20.67 12.96 23.37
N ASN A 204 -19.77 13.05 24.36
CA ASN A 204 -18.34 13.07 24.13
C ASN A 204 -17.88 11.77 23.44
N LEU A 205 -18.43 10.61 23.84
CA LEU A 205 -18.13 9.33 23.19
C LEU A 205 -18.54 9.36 21.70
N LEU A 206 -19.74 9.86 21.37
CA LEU A 206 -20.20 10.00 20.00
C LEU A 206 -19.27 10.92 19.19
N ASP A 207 -18.89 12.06 19.73
CA ASP A 207 -18.00 13.02 19.07
C ASP A 207 -16.64 12.40 18.78
N MET A 208 -16.09 11.58 19.70
CA MET A 208 -14.84 10.85 19.51
C MET A 208 -14.94 9.77 18.42
N GLN A 209 -16.08 9.06 18.33
CA GLN A 209 -16.27 8.06 17.28
C GLN A 209 -16.43 8.72 15.90
N LEU A 210 -17.14 9.84 15.82
CA LEU A 210 -17.24 10.64 14.59
C LEU A 210 -15.87 11.19 14.15
N LEU A 211 -15.05 11.64 15.10
CA LEU A 211 -13.66 12.05 14.81
C LEU A 211 -12.83 10.88 14.25
N SER A 212 -12.97 9.68 14.82
CA SER A 212 -12.29 8.48 14.32
C SER A 212 -12.72 8.15 12.88
N LEU A 213 -14.01 8.34 12.55
CA LEU A 213 -14.50 8.16 11.18
C LEU A 213 -13.94 9.22 10.22
N LYS A 214 -13.89 10.49 10.64
CA LYS A 214 -13.24 11.56 9.84
C LYS A 214 -11.79 11.22 9.54
N GLN A 215 -11.05 10.76 10.54
CA GLN A 215 -9.63 10.40 10.41
C GLN A 215 -9.43 9.29 9.35
N ILE A 216 -10.20 8.20 9.40
CA ILE A 216 -10.04 7.10 8.45
C ILE A 216 -10.49 7.47 7.03
N MET A 217 -11.47 8.37 6.90
CA MET A 217 -11.94 8.91 5.62
C MET A 217 -11.09 10.07 5.09
N MET A 218 -10.06 10.52 5.84
CA MET A 218 -9.24 11.71 5.53
C MET A 218 -10.12 12.95 5.24
N LEU A 219 -11.05 13.23 6.15
CA LEU A 219 -11.85 14.44 6.17
C LEU A 219 -11.24 15.47 7.10
N ASP A 220 -11.56 16.75 6.89
CA ASP A 220 -11.13 17.82 7.78
C ASP A 220 -11.81 17.69 9.16
N ILE A 221 -11.14 18.13 10.21
CA ILE A 221 -11.63 18.04 11.59
C ILE A 221 -12.91 18.87 11.76
N ASP A 222 -13.00 19.98 11.06
CA ASP A 222 -14.12 20.93 11.12
C ASP A 222 -15.35 20.49 10.29
N ASP A 223 -15.21 19.46 9.43
CA ASP A 223 -16.33 18.93 8.66
C ASP A 223 -17.43 18.42 9.60
N THR A 224 -18.65 18.87 9.43
CA THR A 224 -19.81 18.30 10.13
C THR A 224 -20.31 17.07 9.39
N ILE A 225 -20.17 15.90 10.02
CA ILE A 225 -20.63 14.63 9.45
C ILE A 225 -21.65 13.95 10.37
N ASP A 226 -22.51 13.17 9.77
CA ASP A 226 -23.36 12.21 10.47
C ASP A 226 -23.49 10.92 9.67
N VAL A 227 -23.98 9.85 10.32
CA VAL A 227 -24.16 8.54 9.69
C VAL A 227 -25.62 8.13 9.66
N VAL A 228 -26.01 7.43 8.59
CA VAL A 228 -27.34 6.84 8.46
C VAL A 228 -27.51 5.76 9.54
N VAL A 229 -28.61 5.80 10.26
CA VAL A 229 -29.03 4.70 11.14
C VAL A 229 -29.95 3.79 10.31
N PRO A 230 -29.49 2.57 9.95
CA PRO A 230 -30.35 1.66 9.18
C PRO A 230 -31.55 1.21 10.01
N GLU A 231 -32.73 1.14 9.38
CA GLU A 231 -33.91 0.56 10.01
C GLU A 231 -33.74 -0.97 10.09
N GLY A 232 -33.66 -1.51 11.32
CA GLY A 232 -33.68 -2.95 11.54
C GLY A 232 -32.40 -3.69 11.14
N ILE A 233 -31.24 -3.33 11.74
CA ILE A 233 -29.99 -4.10 11.54
C ILE A 233 -30.23 -5.56 11.94
N GLN A 234 -30.22 -6.45 10.95
CA GLN A 234 -30.40 -7.88 11.17
C GLN A 234 -29.07 -8.61 11.26
N VAL A 235 -29.04 -9.63 12.10
CA VAL A 235 -27.92 -10.59 12.15
C VAL A 235 -28.05 -11.53 10.95
N THR A 236 -27.07 -11.50 10.05
CA THR A 236 -27.08 -12.28 8.79
C THR A 236 -26.56 -13.69 8.99
N THR A 237 -25.55 -13.87 9.82
CA THR A 237 -24.95 -15.19 10.08
C THR A 237 -25.09 -15.54 11.54
N ASP A 238 -25.90 -16.59 11.80
CA ASP A 238 -26.00 -17.18 13.13
C ASP A 238 -24.79 -18.09 13.38
N PRO A 239 -23.96 -17.79 14.41
CA PRO A 239 -22.78 -18.57 14.72
C PRO A 239 -23.07 -20.01 15.17
N ASP A 240 -24.29 -20.34 15.53
CA ASP A 240 -24.67 -21.70 15.90
C ASP A 240 -25.02 -22.57 14.68
N LEU A 241 -25.30 -21.97 13.52
CA LEU A 241 -25.64 -22.66 12.27
C LEU A 241 -24.41 -22.92 11.38
N VAL A 242 -23.25 -22.34 11.72
CA VAL A 242 -22.01 -22.49 10.94
C VAL A 242 -20.98 -23.25 11.79
N THR A 243 -20.28 -24.21 11.18
CA THR A 243 -19.16 -24.89 11.83
C THR A 243 -17.86 -24.13 11.69
N PHE A 244 -16.92 -24.32 12.64
CA PHE A 244 -15.57 -23.71 12.51
C PHE A 244 -14.86 -24.13 11.23
N ASP A 245 -14.95 -25.44 10.87
CA ASP A 245 -14.26 -25.96 9.68
C ASP A 245 -14.80 -25.34 8.38
N GLU A 246 -16.13 -25.15 8.28
CA GLU A 246 -16.75 -24.50 7.14
C GLU A 246 -16.30 -23.03 7.05
N LEU A 247 -16.30 -22.32 8.17
CA LEU A 247 -15.87 -20.92 8.24
C LEU A 247 -14.40 -20.79 7.84
N PHE A 248 -13.53 -21.66 8.36
CA PHE A 248 -12.10 -21.63 8.07
C PHE A 248 -11.81 -21.98 6.60
N MET A 249 -12.46 -23.01 6.04
CA MET A 249 -12.31 -23.36 4.62
C MET A 249 -12.72 -22.20 3.69
N ASN A 250 -13.79 -21.49 4.01
CA ASN A 250 -14.21 -20.32 3.25
C ASN A 250 -13.21 -19.17 3.40
N ALA A 251 -12.73 -18.91 4.62
CA ALA A 251 -11.72 -17.89 4.88
C ALA A 251 -10.42 -18.19 4.11
N GLU A 252 -9.93 -19.43 4.15
CA GLU A 252 -8.72 -19.87 3.47
C GLU A 252 -8.80 -19.65 1.95
N ARG A 253 -9.94 -19.92 1.32
CA ARG A 253 -10.15 -19.70 -0.12
C ARG A 253 -10.21 -18.21 -0.49
N ASN A 254 -10.79 -17.40 0.37
CA ASN A 254 -11.10 -16.00 0.07
C ASN A 254 -10.04 -15.02 0.60
N GLN A 255 -9.07 -15.48 1.41
CA GLN A 255 -8.09 -14.59 2.01
C GLN A 255 -7.03 -14.15 1.01
N ALA A 256 -7.04 -12.86 0.69
CA ALA A 256 -6.13 -12.28 -0.28
C ALA A 256 -4.65 -12.41 0.13
N ALA A 257 -4.36 -12.34 1.44
CA ALA A 257 -3.00 -12.54 1.97
C ALA A 257 -2.43 -13.93 1.64
N LEU A 258 -3.22 -15.02 1.78
CA LEU A 258 -2.78 -16.36 1.42
C LEU A 258 -2.55 -16.49 -0.10
N GLN A 259 -3.45 -15.92 -0.90
CA GLN A 259 -3.29 -15.88 -2.36
C GLN A 259 -2.03 -15.09 -2.77
N ALA A 260 -1.67 -14.04 -2.05
CA ALA A 260 -0.42 -13.31 -2.26
C ALA A 260 0.81 -14.20 -1.95
N ASP A 261 0.77 -14.93 -0.84
CA ASP A 261 1.86 -15.82 -0.45
C ASP A 261 2.03 -16.99 -1.42
N GLU A 262 0.94 -17.56 -1.99
CA GLU A 262 1.03 -18.54 -3.10
C GLU A 262 1.77 -17.98 -4.31
N MET A 263 1.52 -16.71 -4.67
CA MET A 263 2.25 -16.07 -5.76
C MET A 263 3.72 -15.81 -5.40
N ARG A 264 4.05 -15.54 -4.13
CA ARG A 264 5.43 -15.43 -3.64
C ARG A 264 6.17 -16.77 -3.69
N ILE A 265 5.51 -17.87 -3.34
CA ILE A 265 6.06 -19.23 -3.52
C ILE A 265 6.37 -19.45 -5.00
N ARG A 266 5.43 -19.10 -5.90
CA ARG A 266 5.64 -19.22 -7.34
C ARG A 266 6.80 -18.37 -7.84
N SER A 267 6.96 -17.16 -7.33
CA SER A 267 8.11 -16.29 -7.61
C SER A 267 9.42 -16.92 -7.15
N ALA A 268 9.46 -17.52 -5.96
CA ALA A 268 10.65 -18.20 -5.43
C ALA A 268 11.04 -19.45 -6.24
N GLU A 269 10.07 -20.24 -6.73
CA GLU A 269 10.30 -21.36 -7.65
C GLU A 269 10.96 -20.89 -8.95
N LEU A 270 10.48 -19.76 -9.50
CA LEU A 270 11.07 -19.15 -10.68
C LEU A 270 12.47 -18.61 -10.40
N GLY A 271 12.69 -18.06 -9.19
CA GLY A 271 14.02 -17.67 -8.69
C GLY A 271 15.01 -18.85 -8.65
N GLN A 272 14.55 -20.03 -8.26
CA GLN A 272 15.38 -21.25 -8.33
C GLN A 272 15.73 -21.64 -9.77
N LYS A 273 14.76 -21.52 -10.72
CA LYS A 273 15.04 -21.76 -12.15
C LYS A 273 16.02 -20.74 -12.72
N LEU A 274 15.94 -19.48 -12.28
CA LEU A 274 16.91 -18.43 -12.65
C LEU A 274 18.31 -18.77 -12.17
N ALA A 275 18.46 -19.19 -10.92
CA ALA A 275 19.76 -19.61 -10.38
C ALA A 275 20.31 -20.86 -11.08
N THR A 276 19.45 -21.81 -11.46
CA THR A 276 19.85 -23.01 -12.20
C THR A 276 20.34 -22.67 -13.62
N ALA A 277 19.83 -21.61 -14.23
CA ALA A 277 20.26 -21.17 -15.54
C ALA A 277 21.72 -20.63 -15.57
N ASP A 278 22.32 -20.36 -14.40
CA ASP A 278 23.75 -20.01 -14.28
C ASP A 278 24.71 -21.14 -14.67
N TYR A 279 24.21 -22.37 -14.80
CA TYR A 279 24.97 -23.50 -15.33
C TYR A 279 24.90 -23.60 -16.85
N LEU A 280 24.00 -22.91 -17.50
CA LEU A 280 23.72 -23.04 -18.92
C LEU A 280 24.55 -22.02 -19.74
N PRO A 281 24.89 -22.37 -21.00
CA PRO A 281 25.55 -21.41 -21.87
C PRO A 281 24.68 -20.21 -22.17
N SER A 282 25.30 -19.08 -22.51
CA SER A 282 24.64 -17.88 -23.00
C SER A 282 25.21 -17.46 -24.37
N LEU A 283 24.33 -16.99 -25.25
CA LEU A 283 24.64 -16.48 -26.57
C LEU A 283 24.20 -15.01 -26.67
N PHE A 284 25.12 -14.20 -27.16
CA PHE A 284 24.91 -12.77 -27.38
C PHE A 284 25.21 -12.44 -28.84
N ALA A 285 24.44 -11.54 -29.43
CA ALA A 285 24.79 -10.86 -30.67
C ALA A 285 25.10 -9.40 -30.37
N GLY A 286 26.12 -8.86 -31.01
CA GLY A 286 26.49 -7.47 -30.83
C GLY A 286 27.02 -6.86 -32.08
N GLY A 287 26.86 -5.54 -32.22
CA GLY A 287 27.44 -4.72 -33.23
C GLY A 287 28.08 -3.48 -32.61
N GLN A 288 29.18 -3.05 -33.21
CA GLN A 288 29.87 -1.82 -32.81
C GLN A 288 30.29 -1.01 -34.02
N LEU A 289 30.21 0.27 -33.87
CA LEU A 289 30.79 1.28 -34.76
C LEU A 289 31.72 2.10 -33.90
N ARG A 290 32.97 2.31 -34.37
CA ARG A 290 33.94 3.12 -33.66
C ARG A 290 34.81 3.92 -34.63
N SER A 291 35.25 5.08 -34.18
CA SER A 291 36.23 5.87 -34.87
C SER A 291 37.11 6.61 -33.86
N ASN A 292 38.28 6.98 -34.24
CA ASN A 292 39.24 7.67 -33.40
C ASN A 292 39.97 8.77 -34.17
N TYR A 293 40.40 9.76 -33.43
CA TYR A 293 41.27 10.86 -33.86
C TYR A 293 42.48 10.91 -32.97
N SER A 294 43.64 11.23 -33.58
CA SER A 294 44.88 11.61 -32.89
C SER A 294 45.49 12.87 -33.52
N ASN A 295 46.01 13.75 -32.67
CA ASN A 295 46.76 14.91 -33.17
C ASN A 295 48.14 14.54 -33.77
N LYS A 296 48.48 13.25 -33.79
CA LYS A 296 49.67 12.71 -34.45
C LYS A 296 49.33 11.89 -35.70
N GLY A 297 48.10 12.00 -36.19
CA GLY A 297 47.70 11.41 -37.47
C GLY A 297 48.22 12.26 -38.64
N PHE A 298 49.08 11.66 -39.46
CA PHE A 298 49.65 12.35 -40.63
C PHE A 298 49.30 11.59 -41.91
N VAL A 299 49.21 12.35 -43.01
CA VAL A 299 49.09 11.85 -44.38
C VAL A 299 50.31 12.29 -45.20
N ILE A 300 50.69 11.50 -46.20
CA ILE A 300 51.73 11.90 -47.15
C ILE A 300 51.14 12.91 -48.13
N ASP A 301 51.60 14.15 -48.08
CA ASP A 301 51.15 15.27 -48.96
C ASP A 301 52.08 15.44 -50.20
N GLY A 302 53.04 14.54 -50.37
CA GLY A 302 53.99 14.55 -51.48
C GLY A 302 55.33 13.94 -51.14
N TYR A 303 56.26 14.01 -52.05
CA TYR A 303 57.62 13.54 -51.84
C TYR A 303 58.59 14.63 -52.23
N ASN A 304 59.54 14.90 -51.34
CA ASN A 304 60.68 15.76 -51.68
C ASN A 304 61.87 14.90 -52.10
N PRO A 305 62.43 15.11 -53.31
CA PRO A 305 63.63 14.44 -53.69
C PRO A 305 64.81 15.04 -52.88
N VAL A 306 65.42 14.20 -52.05
CA VAL A 306 66.61 14.56 -51.26
C VAL A 306 67.77 13.66 -51.72
N VAL A 307 68.93 14.23 -51.91
CA VAL A 307 70.09 13.45 -52.18
C VAL A 307 70.68 13.07 -50.83
N VAL A 308 70.70 11.78 -50.51
CA VAL A 308 71.30 11.25 -49.28
C VAL A 308 72.71 10.83 -49.66
N GLU A 309 73.69 11.47 -49.05
CA GLU A 309 75.14 11.08 -49.20
C GLU A 309 75.39 9.77 -48.47
N GLN A 310 75.92 8.77 -49.20
CA GLN A 310 76.29 7.48 -48.63
C GLN A 310 77.74 7.18 -48.98
N ASP A 311 78.48 6.95 -47.92
CA ASP A 311 79.91 6.54 -48.12
C ASP A 311 79.93 5.07 -48.58
N ILE A 312 80.57 4.89 -49.71
CA ILE A 312 80.81 3.56 -50.29
C ILE A 312 82.36 3.33 -50.49
N ILE A 313 82.76 2.07 -50.44
CA ILE A 313 84.13 1.73 -50.82
C ILE A 313 84.12 1.28 -52.28
N PHE A 314 84.69 2.08 -53.16
CA PHE A 314 84.85 1.75 -54.58
C PHE A 314 86.35 1.58 -54.90
N ASN A 315 86.78 0.40 -55.41
CA ASN A 315 88.15 0.03 -55.67
C ASN A 315 89.19 0.25 -54.52
N GLY A 316 88.64 0.05 -53.24
CA GLY A 316 89.52 0.19 -52.05
C GLY A 316 89.63 1.64 -51.54
N GLN A 317 89.02 2.59 -52.19
CA GLN A 317 88.93 4.02 -51.75
C GLN A 317 87.57 4.39 -51.26
N GLN A 318 87.45 5.15 -50.21
CA GLN A 318 86.22 5.73 -49.76
C GLN A 318 85.75 6.79 -50.77
N ALA A 319 84.54 6.67 -51.27
CA ALA A 319 83.86 7.63 -52.10
C ALA A 319 82.47 7.89 -51.56
N THR A 320 82.01 9.14 -51.52
CA THR A 320 80.66 9.51 -51.13
C THR A 320 79.86 9.66 -52.40
N ILE A 321 78.76 8.91 -52.51
CA ILE A 321 77.78 9.04 -53.63
C ILE A 321 76.49 9.60 -53.13
N GLY A 322 75.91 10.51 -53.89
CA GLY A 322 74.60 11.04 -53.66
C GLY A 322 73.52 10.12 -54.25
N ILE A 323 72.75 9.49 -53.42
CA ILE A 323 71.64 8.65 -53.85
C ILE A 323 70.33 9.48 -53.74
N PRO A 324 69.60 9.73 -54.82
CA PRO A 324 68.37 10.43 -54.76
C PRO A 324 67.31 9.56 -54.06
N GLN A 325 66.76 10.01 -52.93
CA GLN A 325 65.70 9.37 -52.20
C GLN A 325 64.50 10.32 -52.15
N ASN A 326 63.32 9.79 -52.36
CA ASN A 326 62.05 10.52 -52.16
C ASN A 326 61.62 10.41 -50.69
N VAL A 327 61.80 11.48 -49.94
CA VAL A 327 61.36 11.56 -48.54
C VAL A 327 59.91 12.05 -48.49
N PRO A 328 59.03 11.30 -47.87
CA PRO A 328 57.63 11.72 -47.79
C PRO A 328 57.49 13.02 -46.97
N VAL A 329 56.69 13.97 -47.48
CA VAL A 329 56.28 15.16 -46.77
C VAL A 329 54.98 14.80 -46.02
N LEU A 330 55.08 14.83 -44.65
CA LEU A 330 53.95 14.53 -43.80
C LEU A 330 53.16 15.79 -43.48
N LYS A 331 51.84 15.71 -43.60
CA LYS A 331 50.89 16.78 -43.23
C LYS A 331 49.90 16.25 -42.21
N GLU A 332 49.59 17.08 -41.21
CA GLU A 332 48.55 16.73 -40.21
C GLU A 332 47.22 16.47 -40.91
N GLN A 333 46.60 15.34 -40.60
CA GLN A 333 45.30 14.98 -41.13
C GLN A 333 44.19 15.70 -40.37
N PRO A 334 43.24 16.41 -41.06
CA PRO A 334 42.14 17.09 -40.40
C PRO A 334 41.25 16.16 -39.60
N TYR A 335 40.62 16.68 -38.54
CA TYR A 335 39.80 15.91 -37.59
C TYR A 335 38.73 15.04 -38.27
N PHE A 336 37.90 15.64 -39.13
CA PHE A 336 36.83 14.94 -39.81
C PHE A 336 37.29 13.89 -40.82
N ASP A 337 38.47 14.14 -41.43
CA ASP A 337 39.06 13.18 -42.35
C ASP A 337 39.56 11.94 -41.60
N GLN A 338 40.19 12.13 -40.43
CA GLN A 338 40.57 11.03 -39.58
C GLN A 338 39.35 10.24 -39.05
N ILE A 339 38.30 10.94 -38.56
CA ILE A 339 37.05 10.29 -38.07
C ILE A 339 36.42 9.45 -39.19
N ASN A 340 36.38 9.91 -40.41
CA ASN A 340 35.82 9.16 -41.54
C ASN A 340 36.74 8.02 -41.98
N GLN A 341 38.01 8.23 -42.03
CA GLN A 341 39.00 7.22 -42.47
C GLN A 341 39.23 6.12 -41.45
N ASN A 342 39.16 6.46 -40.15
CA ASN A 342 39.28 5.50 -39.04
C ASN A 342 37.96 4.83 -38.66
N LEU A 343 36.88 5.08 -39.41
CA LEU A 343 35.57 4.48 -39.14
C LEU A 343 35.66 2.96 -39.34
N SER A 344 35.42 2.24 -38.25
CA SER A 344 35.42 0.78 -38.22
C SER A 344 34.09 0.28 -37.68
N TYR A 345 33.57 -0.79 -38.23
CA TYR A 345 32.35 -1.45 -37.78
C TYR A 345 32.57 -2.95 -37.71
N GLY A 346 31.86 -3.56 -36.77
CA GLY A 346 31.88 -5.00 -36.59
C GLY A 346 30.58 -5.53 -36.05
N ILE A 347 30.20 -6.71 -36.50
CA ILE A 347 29.08 -7.47 -35.96
C ILE A 347 29.60 -8.87 -35.56
N GLY A 348 29.09 -9.42 -34.48
CA GLY A 348 29.53 -10.73 -34.02
C GLY A 348 28.51 -11.42 -33.13
N ILE A 349 28.69 -12.73 -33.01
CA ILE A 349 27.98 -13.57 -32.05
C ILE A 349 29.04 -14.13 -31.09
N SER A 350 28.77 -14.00 -29.80
CA SER A 350 29.60 -14.57 -28.74
C SER A 350 28.86 -15.59 -27.93
N ALA A 351 29.52 -16.70 -27.59
CA ALA A 351 29.01 -17.74 -26.70
C ALA A 351 29.85 -17.74 -25.42
N SER A 352 29.20 -17.72 -24.26
CA SER A 352 29.83 -17.88 -22.97
C SER A 352 29.35 -19.17 -22.32
N ILE A 353 30.26 -20.09 -22.06
CA ILE A 353 29.97 -21.40 -21.45
C ILE A 353 30.69 -21.48 -20.10
N PRO A 354 29.95 -21.43 -18.97
CA PRO A 354 30.57 -21.50 -17.64
C PRO A 354 31.06 -22.94 -17.36
N ILE A 355 32.37 -23.16 -17.36
CA ILE A 355 32.97 -24.47 -17.03
C ILE A 355 33.21 -24.57 -15.51
N TYR A 356 33.76 -23.53 -14.91
CA TYR A 356 33.99 -23.41 -13.49
C TYR A 356 33.87 -21.94 -13.06
N ASN A 357 33.02 -21.69 -12.07
CA ASN A 357 32.70 -20.35 -11.61
C ASN A 357 32.82 -20.18 -10.08
N ASN A 358 33.87 -20.81 -9.48
CA ASN A 358 34.14 -20.77 -8.03
C ASN A 358 32.93 -21.18 -7.19
N TYR A 359 32.17 -22.21 -7.61
CA TYR A 359 30.93 -22.68 -6.99
C TYR A 359 29.78 -21.64 -6.94
N SER A 360 29.93 -20.49 -7.59
CA SER A 360 28.91 -19.41 -7.53
C SER A 360 27.51 -19.90 -7.95
N ALA A 361 27.41 -20.64 -9.07
CA ALA A 361 26.13 -21.20 -9.52
C ALA A 361 25.54 -22.20 -8.50
N LYS A 362 26.39 -23.10 -7.95
CA LYS A 362 25.97 -24.09 -6.94
C LYS A 362 25.41 -23.41 -5.66
N LEU A 363 26.13 -22.44 -5.14
CA LEU A 363 25.73 -21.68 -3.96
C LEU A 363 24.51 -20.81 -4.25
N GLY A 364 24.41 -20.26 -5.46
CA GLY A 364 23.23 -19.54 -5.94
C GLY A 364 21.97 -20.41 -5.92
N VAL A 365 22.04 -21.64 -6.43
CA VAL A 365 20.90 -22.59 -6.39
C VAL A 365 20.56 -22.99 -4.95
N GLN A 366 21.56 -23.23 -4.10
CA GLN A 366 21.30 -23.54 -2.67
C GLN A 366 20.57 -22.37 -1.98
N ARG A 367 21.02 -21.13 -2.20
CA ARG A 367 20.38 -19.93 -1.66
C ARG A 367 18.95 -19.78 -2.18
N ALA A 368 18.72 -20.04 -3.47
CA ALA A 368 17.38 -19.99 -4.06
C ALA A 368 16.43 -21.06 -3.47
N LYS A 369 16.95 -22.28 -3.14
CA LYS A 369 16.17 -23.30 -2.42
C LYS A 369 15.77 -22.83 -1.03
N LEU A 370 16.70 -22.26 -0.26
CA LEU A 370 16.37 -21.71 1.06
C LEU A 370 15.35 -20.56 0.98
N ASN A 371 15.39 -19.75 -0.08
CA ASN A 371 14.39 -18.71 -0.31
C ASN A 371 13.00 -19.30 -0.61
N LEU A 372 12.94 -20.42 -1.36
CA LEU A 372 11.69 -21.14 -1.60
C LEU A 372 11.12 -21.73 -0.29
N GLU A 373 11.95 -22.40 0.50
CA GLU A 373 11.56 -22.94 1.82
C GLU A 373 11.05 -21.82 2.74
N ARG A 374 11.73 -20.65 2.74
CA ARG A 374 11.28 -19.47 3.50
C ARG A 374 9.92 -18.96 3.04
N ALA A 375 9.65 -18.94 1.73
CA ALA A 375 8.34 -18.53 1.19
C ALA A 375 7.23 -19.53 1.60
N GLN A 376 7.53 -20.82 1.62
CA GLN A 376 6.60 -21.85 2.09
C GLN A 376 6.29 -21.69 3.59
N LEU A 377 7.33 -21.49 4.42
CA LEU A 377 7.13 -21.22 5.84
C LEU A 377 6.32 -19.95 6.12
N ALA A 378 6.51 -18.90 5.31
CA ALA A 378 5.73 -17.67 5.43
C ALA A 378 4.23 -17.92 5.12
N TYR A 379 3.93 -18.70 4.08
CA TYR A 379 2.56 -19.13 3.77
C TYR A 379 1.95 -19.93 4.93
N ASP A 380 2.67 -20.91 5.48
CA ASP A 380 2.19 -21.72 6.60
C ASP A 380 1.92 -20.86 7.84
N GLN A 381 2.80 -19.88 8.12
CA GLN A 381 2.62 -18.92 9.21
C GLN A 381 1.38 -18.05 9.01
N THR A 382 1.16 -17.52 7.80
CA THR A 382 -0.04 -16.72 7.46
C THR A 382 -1.30 -17.58 7.62
N ARG A 383 -1.26 -18.84 7.19
CA ARG A 383 -2.36 -19.80 7.31
C ARG A 383 -2.71 -20.10 8.76
N GLU A 384 -1.72 -20.39 9.61
CA GLU A 384 -1.95 -20.62 11.03
C GLU A 384 -2.45 -19.36 11.75
N THR A 385 -1.93 -18.19 11.41
CA THR A 385 -2.43 -16.91 11.93
C THR A 385 -3.90 -16.70 11.55
N LEU A 386 -4.27 -16.98 10.30
CA LEU A 386 -5.66 -16.92 9.84
C LEU A 386 -6.55 -17.88 10.64
N LYS A 387 -6.09 -19.11 10.85
CA LYS A 387 -6.83 -20.13 11.61
C LYS A 387 -7.12 -19.68 13.04
N ILE A 388 -6.13 -19.12 13.72
CA ILE A 388 -6.27 -18.57 15.07
C ILE A 388 -7.25 -17.39 15.07
N THR A 389 -7.10 -16.45 14.13
CA THR A 389 -7.95 -15.25 14.05
C THR A 389 -9.41 -15.61 13.75
N VAL A 390 -9.65 -16.53 12.81
CA VAL A 390 -10.99 -17.03 12.49
C VAL A 390 -11.58 -17.79 13.69
N GLY A 391 -10.77 -18.60 14.38
CA GLY A 391 -11.18 -19.32 15.58
C GLY A 391 -11.62 -18.38 16.69
N GLN A 392 -10.86 -17.30 16.90
CA GLN A 392 -11.21 -16.30 17.90
C GLN A 392 -12.49 -15.53 17.49
N ALA A 393 -12.62 -15.11 16.23
CA ALA A 393 -13.83 -14.45 15.74
C ALA A 393 -15.08 -15.34 15.90
N TYR A 394 -14.96 -16.65 15.65
CA TYR A 394 -16.03 -17.61 15.84
C TYR A 394 -16.43 -17.78 17.32
N ALA A 395 -15.45 -17.92 18.21
CA ALA A 395 -15.69 -18.00 19.65
C ALA A 395 -16.32 -16.72 20.21
N ASP A 396 -15.82 -15.56 19.78
CA ASP A 396 -16.34 -14.24 20.15
C ASP A 396 -17.80 -14.06 19.70
N ALA A 397 -18.14 -14.46 18.48
CA ALA A 397 -19.50 -14.36 17.96
C ALA A 397 -20.48 -15.24 18.75
N LYS A 398 -20.08 -16.47 19.11
CA LYS A 398 -20.89 -17.34 20.00
C LYS A 398 -21.07 -16.75 21.40
N ALA A 399 -20.00 -16.19 21.96
CA ALA A 399 -20.06 -15.54 23.27
C ALA A 399 -20.97 -14.30 23.24
N ALA A 400 -20.84 -13.48 22.17
CA ALA A 400 -21.68 -12.29 21.99
C ALA A 400 -23.17 -12.65 21.83
N LYS A 401 -23.52 -13.71 21.07
CA LYS A 401 -24.91 -14.20 20.96
C LYS A 401 -25.48 -14.58 22.33
N ARG A 402 -24.71 -15.34 23.12
CA ARG A 402 -25.15 -15.75 24.46
C ARG A 402 -25.34 -14.55 25.39
N ARG A 403 -24.43 -13.59 25.36
CA ARG A 403 -24.56 -12.33 26.12
C ARG A 403 -25.78 -11.54 25.70
N PHE A 404 -26.03 -11.41 24.39
CA PHE A 404 -27.19 -10.74 23.86
C PHE A 404 -28.51 -11.37 24.36
N MET A 405 -28.67 -12.69 24.27
CA MET A 405 -29.88 -13.40 24.73
C MET A 405 -30.08 -13.23 26.24
N ALA A 406 -29.01 -13.32 27.04
CA ALA A 406 -29.09 -13.13 28.49
C ALA A 406 -29.46 -11.68 28.87
N ALA A 407 -28.80 -10.69 28.22
CA ALA A 407 -29.03 -9.28 28.46
C ALA A 407 -30.48 -8.86 28.02
N GLN A 408 -30.97 -9.39 26.91
CA GLN A 408 -32.34 -9.19 26.47
C GLN A 408 -33.33 -9.65 27.54
N LYS A 409 -33.17 -10.88 28.04
CA LYS A 409 -34.05 -11.42 29.07
C LYS A 409 -34.02 -10.63 30.38
N THR A 410 -32.80 -10.18 30.76
CA THR A 410 -32.62 -9.32 31.94
C THR A 410 -33.31 -7.99 31.78
N SER A 411 -33.12 -7.33 30.63
CA SER A 411 -33.75 -6.01 30.33
C SER A 411 -35.29 -6.12 30.35
N GLU A 412 -35.87 -7.10 29.64
CA GLU A 412 -37.30 -7.37 29.65
C GLU A 412 -37.84 -7.58 31.09
N THR A 413 -37.15 -8.35 31.90
CA THR A 413 -37.55 -8.64 33.27
C THR A 413 -37.47 -7.41 34.18
N GLN A 414 -36.38 -6.65 34.10
CA GLN A 414 -36.18 -5.43 34.91
C GLN A 414 -37.15 -4.33 34.53
N THR A 415 -37.55 -4.21 33.29
CA THR A 415 -38.61 -3.30 32.86
C THR A 415 -39.94 -3.63 33.55
N VAL A 416 -40.35 -4.91 33.58
CA VAL A 416 -41.58 -5.35 34.28
C VAL A 416 -41.46 -5.10 35.79
N VAL A 417 -40.29 -5.34 36.40
CA VAL A 417 -40.05 -5.07 37.83
C VAL A 417 -40.21 -3.58 38.14
N TYR A 418 -39.64 -2.69 37.32
CA TYR A 418 -39.76 -1.25 37.49
C TYR A 418 -41.23 -0.76 37.31
N GLU A 419 -41.93 -1.22 36.29
CA GLU A 419 -43.35 -0.90 36.09
C GLU A 419 -44.23 -1.30 37.31
N ASN A 420 -43.96 -2.48 37.89
CA ASN A 420 -44.62 -2.92 39.10
C ASN A 420 -44.26 -2.03 40.31
N ALA A 421 -42.97 -1.66 40.45
CA ALA A 421 -42.52 -0.74 41.50
C ALA A 421 -43.18 0.64 41.35
N LEU A 422 -43.32 1.17 40.13
CA LEU A 422 -43.99 2.45 39.86
C LEU A 422 -45.49 2.40 40.26
N ARG A 423 -46.16 1.28 40.00
CA ARG A 423 -47.57 1.06 40.45
C ARG A 423 -47.67 1.03 41.97
N LYS A 424 -46.75 0.34 42.67
CA LYS A 424 -46.72 0.31 44.13
C LYS A 424 -46.40 1.66 44.75
N PHE A 425 -45.49 2.41 44.15
CA PHE A 425 -45.18 3.79 44.61
C PHE A 425 -46.37 4.72 44.47
N ASN A 426 -47.08 4.69 43.35
CA ASN A 426 -48.29 5.48 43.15
C ASN A 426 -49.44 5.11 44.10
N ALA A 427 -49.43 3.86 44.62
CA ALA A 427 -50.34 3.40 45.65
C ALA A 427 -49.86 3.67 47.08
N GLY A 428 -48.69 4.31 47.28
CA GLY A 428 -48.11 4.62 48.58
C GLY A 428 -47.48 3.41 49.30
N ASN A 429 -47.27 2.29 48.63
CA ASN A 429 -46.79 1.03 49.24
C ASN A 429 -45.25 0.90 49.28
N ILE A 430 -44.52 1.73 48.59
CA ILE A 430 -43.02 1.80 48.63
C ILE A 430 -42.59 3.24 48.64
N ASN A 431 -41.38 3.50 49.16
CA ASN A 431 -40.78 4.82 49.18
C ASN A 431 -39.99 5.19 47.89
N VAL A 432 -39.60 6.46 47.78
CA VAL A 432 -38.80 7.00 46.65
C VAL A 432 -37.48 6.25 46.46
N PHE A 433 -36.80 5.92 47.54
CA PHE A 433 -35.51 5.23 47.48
C PHE A 433 -35.65 3.85 46.84
N GLU A 434 -36.68 3.07 47.22
CA GLU A 434 -36.93 1.74 46.65
C GLU A 434 -37.33 1.84 45.15
N LEU A 435 -38.13 2.82 44.76
CA LEU A 435 -38.46 3.11 43.38
C LEU A 435 -37.17 3.44 42.57
N ASN A 436 -36.32 4.34 43.07
CA ASN A 436 -35.07 4.72 42.40
C ASN A 436 -34.15 3.55 42.23
N ARG A 437 -34.02 2.63 43.21
CA ARG A 437 -33.23 1.42 43.11
C ARG A 437 -33.71 0.52 41.97
N MET A 438 -35.02 0.31 41.82
CA MET A 438 -35.60 -0.48 40.72
C MET A 438 -35.38 0.18 39.36
N LYS A 439 -35.52 1.51 39.31
CA LYS A 439 -35.24 2.31 38.12
C LYS A 439 -33.77 2.18 37.66
N THR A 440 -32.81 2.38 38.55
CA THR A 440 -31.39 2.25 38.23
C THR A 440 -31.03 0.83 37.74
N SER A 441 -31.68 -0.19 38.31
CA SER A 441 -31.50 -1.58 37.87
C SER A 441 -32.02 -1.81 36.45
N MET A 442 -33.19 -1.23 36.12
CA MET A 442 -33.78 -1.26 34.77
C MET A 442 -32.88 -0.52 33.77
N GLU A 443 -32.46 0.71 34.06
CA GLU A 443 -31.58 1.54 33.22
C GLU A 443 -30.25 0.84 32.93
N SER A 444 -29.64 0.23 33.95
CA SER A 444 -28.42 -0.58 33.78
C SER A 444 -28.64 -1.81 32.91
N ALA A 445 -29.77 -2.50 33.07
CA ALA A 445 -30.10 -3.68 32.25
C ALA A 445 -30.37 -3.29 30.77
N GLU A 446 -31.02 -2.15 30.53
CA GLU A 446 -31.27 -1.61 29.18
C GLU A 446 -29.94 -1.23 28.49
N THR A 447 -29.07 -0.53 29.20
CA THR A 447 -27.73 -0.20 28.68
C THR A 447 -26.92 -1.45 28.36
N ASN A 448 -26.89 -2.45 29.23
CA ASN A 448 -26.19 -3.73 29.00
C ASN A 448 -26.78 -4.50 27.80
N PHE A 449 -28.09 -4.42 27.59
CA PHE A 449 -28.75 -5.01 26.42
C PHE A 449 -28.30 -4.33 25.14
N LEU A 450 -28.23 -2.99 25.09
CA LEU A 450 -27.75 -2.25 23.93
C LEU A 450 -26.29 -2.60 23.61
N ILE A 451 -25.41 -2.64 24.62
CA ILE A 451 -24.01 -3.07 24.45
C ILE A 451 -23.96 -4.48 23.82
N ALA A 452 -24.68 -5.42 24.40
CA ALA A 452 -24.67 -6.81 23.93
C ALA A 452 -25.26 -6.98 22.52
N LYS A 453 -26.29 -6.18 22.16
CA LYS A 453 -26.91 -6.15 20.83
C LYS A 453 -25.92 -5.73 19.77
N TYR A 454 -25.25 -4.58 19.94
CA TYR A 454 -24.30 -4.08 18.95
C TYR A 454 -23.01 -4.92 18.89
N ASP A 455 -22.52 -5.47 20.01
CA ASP A 455 -21.41 -6.42 20.00
C ASP A 455 -21.75 -7.68 19.19
N TYR A 456 -22.96 -8.25 19.37
CA TYR A 456 -23.40 -9.42 18.59
C TYR A 456 -23.53 -9.11 17.10
N ILE A 457 -24.10 -7.96 16.72
CA ILE A 457 -24.17 -7.52 15.34
C ILE A 457 -22.78 -7.41 14.74
N PHE A 458 -21.86 -6.72 15.42
CA PHE A 458 -20.48 -6.56 14.95
C PHE A 458 -19.78 -7.90 14.74
N ARG A 459 -19.83 -8.81 15.74
CA ARG A 459 -19.19 -10.13 15.66
C ARG A 459 -19.77 -10.99 14.53
N SER A 460 -21.08 -10.90 14.30
CA SER A 460 -21.72 -11.57 13.16
C SER A 460 -21.23 -11.03 11.80
N ARG A 461 -21.02 -9.72 11.67
CA ARG A 461 -20.47 -9.12 10.44
C ARG A 461 -19.00 -9.51 10.21
N VAL A 462 -18.22 -9.69 11.28
CA VAL A 462 -16.86 -10.24 11.18
C VAL A 462 -16.89 -11.68 10.64
N LEU A 463 -17.86 -12.52 11.02
CA LEU A 463 -18.04 -13.85 10.42
C LEU A 463 -18.41 -13.76 8.93
N ASP A 464 -19.31 -12.86 8.54
CA ASP A 464 -19.66 -12.60 7.14
C ASP A 464 -18.42 -12.24 6.30
N PHE A 465 -17.55 -11.39 6.85
CA PHE A 465 -16.30 -11.00 6.21
C PHE A 465 -15.40 -12.23 5.93
N TYR A 466 -15.23 -13.13 6.93
CA TYR A 466 -14.42 -14.35 6.71
C TYR A 466 -15.09 -15.36 5.79
N MET A 467 -16.42 -15.33 5.66
CA MET A 467 -17.15 -16.10 4.65
C MET A 467 -17.06 -15.51 3.24
N GLY A 468 -16.41 -14.35 3.07
CA GLY A 468 -16.28 -13.67 1.78
C GLY A 468 -17.52 -12.88 1.35
N LYS A 469 -18.49 -12.66 2.27
CA LYS A 469 -19.64 -11.82 2.00
C LYS A 469 -19.28 -10.34 2.12
N PRO A 470 -19.89 -9.44 1.32
CA PRO A 470 -19.66 -8.00 1.50
C PRO A 470 -20.20 -7.53 2.85
N ILE A 471 -19.50 -6.59 3.48
CA ILE A 471 -19.95 -5.97 4.74
C ILE A 471 -21.03 -4.93 4.38
N GLN A 472 -22.29 -5.30 4.60
CA GLN A 472 -23.47 -4.43 4.41
C GLN A 472 -24.28 -4.40 5.70
N LEU A 473 -24.93 -3.28 6.01
CA LEU A 473 -25.76 -3.12 7.22
C LEU A 473 -27.27 -3.20 6.93
N ASN A 474 -27.64 -3.57 5.71
CA ASN A 474 -29.05 -3.74 5.31
C ASN A 474 -29.57 -5.11 5.68
#